data_ea6f68721d7da007c1a14b671c0051e0
#
_entry.id   ea6f68721d7da007c1a14b671c0051e0
#
_cell.length_a   1.000
_cell.length_b   1.000
_cell.length_c   1.000
_cell.angle_alpha   90.00
_cell.angle_beta   90.00
_cell.angle_gamma   90.00
#
_symmetry.space_group_name_H-M   'P 1'
#
loop_
_entity.id
_entity.type
_entity.pdbx_description
1 polymer ?
#
loop_
_entity_poly.entity_id
_entity_poly.type
_entity_poly.pdbx_seq_one_letter_code
_entity_poly.pdbx_strand_id
1 'polypeptide(L)'
;YFWFPKMTGRLLDERLGKLHFWLTFIGFHTTFLVQHWLGDEGMPRRYADYLPTDGFTTLNIVSTIGAFILGVSTIPFAWNVFKSWRYGEPVLVDDPWGYGNSLEWATSCPPPRHNFTELPRIRSERPAFELHYPHMVDRMRAEAHIGRAHGPGHGDVTRQDDQNVRT
;
A
#
# COMPACT_ATOMS: atom_id res chain seq x y z
N TYR A 1 7.27 5.92 3.37
CA TYR A 1 8.28 5.33 2.49
C TYR A 1 7.84 5.32 1.03
N PHE A 2 6.63 4.87 0.77
CA PHE A 2 6.12 4.72 -0.61
C PHE A 2 5.94 6.07 -1.33
N TRP A 3 5.37 7.04 -0.66
CA TRP A 3 5.08 8.35 -1.22
C TRP A 3 6.24 9.36 -1.14
N PHE A 4 7.24 9.10 -0.32
CA PHE A 4 8.32 10.04 -0.09
C PHE A 4 9.06 10.45 -1.38
N PRO A 5 9.39 9.53 -2.31
CA PRO A 5 10.00 9.89 -3.59
C PRO A 5 9.13 10.83 -4.42
N LYS A 6 7.82 10.58 -4.44
CA LYS A 6 6.86 11.44 -5.17
C LYS A 6 6.78 12.85 -4.56
N MET A 7 6.81 12.95 -3.23
CA MET A 7 6.70 14.22 -2.52
C MET A 7 7.99 15.06 -2.59
N THR A 8 9.15 14.42 -2.53
CA THR A 8 10.45 15.09 -2.33
C THR A 8 11.40 14.97 -3.51
N GLY A 9 11.15 14.06 -4.45
CA GLY A 9 12.05 13.72 -5.53
C GLY A 9 13.30 12.95 -5.08
N ARG A 10 13.29 12.33 -3.89
CA ARG A 10 14.43 11.60 -3.31
C ARG A 10 14.01 10.29 -2.69
N LEU A 11 14.89 9.29 -2.74
CA LEU A 11 14.67 8.00 -2.07
C LEU A 11 15.09 8.07 -0.60
N LEU A 12 14.37 7.36 0.25
CA LEU A 12 14.77 7.09 1.63
C LEU A 12 15.86 6.00 1.66
N ASP A 13 16.75 6.08 2.66
CA ASP A 13 17.80 5.06 2.87
C ASP A 13 17.16 3.73 3.28
N GLU A 14 17.43 2.70 2.48
CA GLU A 14 16.86 1.37 2.63
C GLU A 14 17.29 0.66 3.92
N ARG A 15 18.53 0.87 4.36
CA ARG A 15 19.05 0.25 5.60
C ARG A 15 18.38 0.81 6.83
N LEU A 16 18.23 2.13 6.88
CA LEU A 16 17.49 2.80 7.95
C LEU A 16 16.01 2.43 7.90
N GLY A 17 15.44 2.27 6.71
CA GLY A 17 14.08 1.79 6.51
C GLY A 17 13.85 0.39 7.08
N LYS A 18 14.74 -0.55 6.82
CA LYS A 18 14.69 -1.91 7.38
C LYS A 18 14.84 -1.91 8.90
N LEU A 19 15.75 -1.10 9.43
CA LEU A 19 15.90 -0.95 10.88
C LEU A 19 14.62 -0.43 11.52
N HIS A 20 14.02 0.64 10.97
CA HIS A 20 12.75 1.19 11.44
C HIS A 20 11.63 0.12 11.36
N PHE A 21 11.53 -0.58 10.26
CA PHE A 21 10.52 -1.63 10.08
C PHE A 21 10.62 -2.70 11.17
N TRP A 22 11.80 -3.27 11.42
CA TRP A 22 11.96 -4.33 12.40
C TRP A 22 11.74 -3.87 13.83
N LEU A 23 12.22 -2.69 14.19
CA LEU A 23 11.95 -2.11 15.51
C LEU A 23 10.45 -1.86 15.71
N THR A 24 9.79 -1.29 14.73
CA THR A 24 8.34 -1.05 14.76
C THR A 24 7.57 -2.36 14.82
N PHE A 25 7.92 -3.35 14.01
CA PHE A 25 7.26 -4.64 13.97
C PHE A 25 7.36 -5.37 15.32
N ILE A 26 8.58 -5.46 15.86
CA ILE A 26 8.82 -6.12 17.15
C ILE A 26 8.12 -5.34 18.27
N GLY A 27 8.31 -4.02 18.33
CA GLY A 27 7.71 -3.18 19.35
C GLY A 27 6.19 -3.22 19.33
N PHE A 28 5.58 -3.18 18.14
CA PHE A 28 4.13 -3.25 17.98
C PHE A 28 3.58 -4.60 18.49
N HIS A 29 4.14 -5.71 18.06
CA HIS A 29 3.68 -7.03 18.50
C HIS A 29 3.91 -7.26 19.98
N THR A 30 5.07 -6.86 20.50
CA THR A 30 5.36 -6.98 21.94
C THR A 30 4.42 -6.11 22.78
N THR A 31 4.00 -4.97 22.28
CA THR A 31 3.03 -4.12 22.98
C THR A 31 1.61 -4.69 22.89
N PHE A 32 1.09 -4.85 21.68
CA PHE A 32 -0.35 -5.07 21.47
C PHE A 32 -0.75 -6.54 21.52
N LEU A 33 0.09 -7.46 21.08
CA LEU A 33 -0.23 -8.90 21.16
C LEU A 33 -0.34 -9.35 22.61
N VAL A 34 0.56 -8.86 23.48
CA VAL A 34 0.54 -9.16 24.91
C VAL A 34 -0.71 -8.64 25.59
N GLN A 35 -1.29 -7.53 25.13
CA GLN A 35 -2.55 -7.01 25.64
C GLN A 35 -3.75 -7.94 25.38
N HIS A 36 -3.69 -8.78 24.35
CA HIS A 36 -4.73 -9.80 24.12
C HIS A 36 -4.68 -10.88 25.20
N TRP A 37 -3.48 -11.33 25.58
CA TRP A 37 -3.33 -12.30 26.67
C TRP A 37 -3.77 -11.72 28.00
N LEU A 38 -3.43 -10.45 28.31
CA LEU A 38 -3.92 -9.76 29.50
C LEU A 38 -5.46 -9.69 29.53
N GLY A 39 -6.08 -9.45 28.38
CA GLY A 39 -7.54 -9.45 28.28
C GLY A 39 -8.14 -10.84 28.49
N ASP A 40 -7.50 -11.89 28.02
CA ASP A 40 -7.91 -13.27 28.21
C ASP A 40 -7.77 -13.72 29.69
N GLU A 41 -6.73 -13.23 30.37
CA GLU A 41 -6.55 -13.42 31.81
C GLU A 41 -7.52 -12.59 32.67
N GLY A 42 -8.38 -11.78 32.06
CA GLY A 42 -9.45 -11.04 32.73
C GLY A 42 -9.12 -9.59 33.08
N MET A 43 -8.01 -9.01 32.58
CA MET A 43 -7.70 -7.60 32.81
C MET A 43 -8.70 -6.69 32.08
N PRO A 44 -9.50 -5.85 32.81
CA PRO A 44 -10.45 -4.94 32.17
C PRO A 44 -9.76 -3.84 31.34
N ARG A 45 -10.47 -3.30 30.36
CA ARG A 45 -10.00 -2.15 29.59
C ARG A 45 -9.94 -0.88 30.44
N ARG A 46 -8.97 0.00 30.14
CA ARG A 46 -8.84 1.34 30.72
C ARG A 46 -8.64 1.32 32.23
N TYR A 47 -8.00 0.29 32.72
CA TYR A 47 -7.61 0.21 34.13
C TYR A 47 -6.43 1.14 34.39
N ALA A 48 -6.54 1.99 35.42
CA ALA A 48 -5.47 2.88 35.83
C ALA A 48 -4.45 2.18 36.74
N ASP A 49 -4.93 1.19 37.51
CA ASP A 49 -4.13 0.44 38.48
C ASP A 49 -4.72 -0.95 38.69
N TYR A 50 -3.93 -1.88 39.22
CA TYR A 50 -4.31 -3.25 39.55
C TYR A 50 -3.52 -3.75 40.77
N LEU A 51 -4.06 -4.74 41.47
CA LEU A 51 -3.39 -5.31 42.64
C LEU A 51 -2.22 -6.21 42.23
N PRO A 52 -1.11 -6.24 42.97
CA PRO A 52 0.00 -7.16 42.69
C PRO A 52 -0.40 -8.64 42.68
N THR A 53 -1.48 -8.99 43.35
CA THR A 53 -2.06 -10.34 43.43
C THR A 53 -2.83 -10.73 42.16
N ASP A 54 -3.19 -9.78 41.29
CA ASP A 54 -3.98 -10.05 40.07
C ASP A 54 -3.18 -10.75 38.97
N GLY A 55 -1.85 -10.81 39.08
CA GLY A 55 -0.98 -11.53 38.16
C GLY A 55 -0.62 -10.77 36.88
N PHE A 56 -1.17 -9.58 36.64
CA PHE A 56 -1.02 -8.82 35.39
C PHE A 56 0.34 -8.13 35.21
N THR A 57 1.16 -8.05 36.27
CA THR A 57 2.37 -7.23 36.29
C THR A 57 3.39 -7.64 35.23
N THR A 58 3.68 -8.93 35.06
CA THR A 58 4.69 -9.42 34.13
C THR A 58 4.35 -9.07 32.68
N LEU A 59 3.11 -9.32 32.25
CA LEU A 59 2.67 -9.03 30.89
C LEU A 59 2.59 -7.53 30.64
N ASN A 60 2.20 -6.72 31.62
CA ASN A 60 2.26 -5.26 31.50
C ASN A 60 3.68 -4.72 31.39
N ILE A 61 4.67 -5.30 32.09
CA ILE A 61 6.09 -4.96 31.91
C ILE A 61 6.53 -5.29 30.47
N VAL A 62 6.21 -6.47 29.96
CA VAL A 62 6.55 -6.85 28.58
C VAL A 62 5.91 -5.89 27.58
N SER A 63 4.65 -5.54 27.76
CA SER A 63 3.93 -4.56 26.92
C SER A 63 4.61 -3.19 26.97
N THR A 64 5.04 -2.74 28.18
CA THR A 64 5.75 -1.47 28.37
C THR A 64 7.10 -1.46 27.66
N ILE A 65 7.87 -2.55 27.74
CA ILE A 65 9.13 -2.70 26.99
C ILE A 65 8.85 -2.58 25.47
N GLY A 66 7.81 -3.24 24.98
CA GLY A 66 7.38 -3.13 23.59
C GLY A 66 7.06 -1.69 23.19
N ALA A 67 6.36 -0.95 24.05
CA ALA A 67 6.03 0.45 23.82
C ALA A 67 7.29 1.34 23.75
N PHE A 68 8.29 1.09 24.57
CA PHE A 68 9.58 1.79 24.47
C PHE A 68 10.32 1.46 23.17
N ILE A 69 10.35 0.19 22.75
CA ILE A 69 10.93 -0.19 21.45
C ILE A 69 10.21 0.53 20.31
N LEU A 70 8.88 0.57 20.35
CA LEU A 70 8.06 1.26 19.36
C LEU A 70 8.37 2.77 19.35
N GLY A 71 8.51 3.40 20.52
CA GLY A 71 8.93 4.80 20.62
C GLY A 71 10.32 5.04 20.02
N VAL A 72 11.29 4.21 20.38
CA VAL A 72 12.67 4.30 19.84
C VAL A 72 12.71 4.08 18.32
N SER A 73 11.80 3.28 17.76
CA SER A 73 11.73 3.02 16.31
C SER A 73 11.51 4.30 15.49
N THR A 74 10.92 5.34 16.07
CA THR A 74 10.69 6.62 15.38
C THR A 74 12.00 7.39 15.12
N ILE A 75 13.06 7.15 15.90
CA ILE A 75 14.35 7.83 15.76
C ILE A 75 15.01 7.52 14.41
N PRO A 76 15.24 6.25 14.00
CA PRO A 76 15.80 5.96 12.70
C PRO A 76 14.91 6.44 11.55
N PHE A 77 13.59 6.48 11.72
CA PHE A 77 12.69 7.06 10.73
C PHE A 77 12.91 8.57 10.56
N ALA A 78 12.88 9.33 11.65
CA ALA A 78 13.08 10.78 11.62
C ALA A 78 14.45 11.14 11.05
N TRP A 79 15.48 10.40 11.44
CA TRP A 79 16.84 10.57 10.90
C TRP A 79 16.88 10.24 9.42
N ASN A 80 16.22 9.16 8.98
CA ASN A 80 16.16 8.79 7.57
C ASN A 80 15.49 9.89 6.73
N VAL A 81 14.37 10.42 7.18
CA VAL A 81 13.69 11.54 6.51
C VAL A 81 14.61 12.75 6.39
N PHE A 82 15.23 13.18 7.48
CA PHE A 82 16.13 14.33 7.47
C PHE A 82 17.35 14.12 6.55
N LYS A 83 18.03 12.98 6.71
CA LYS A 83 19.19 12.61 5.89
C LYS A 83 18.84 12.54 4.40
N SER A 84 17.75 11.85 4.07
CA SER A 84 17.37 11.60 2.69
C SER A 84 16.81 12.86 2.02
N TRP A 85 16.07 13.68 2.75
CA TRP A 85 15.63 14.97 2.22
C TRP A 85 16.83 15.88 1.84
N ARG A 86 17.90 15.83 2.61
CA ARG A 86 19.08 16.67 2.37
C ARG A 86 20.09 16.05 1.39
N TYR A 87 20.31 14.74 1.48
CA TYR A 87 21.39 14.02 0.81
C TYR A 87 20.94 12.74 0.09
N GLY A 88 19.63 12.44 0.05
CA GLY A 88 19.10 11.24 -0.59
C GLY A 88 19.35 11.22 -2.10
N GLU A 89 19.35 10.03 -2.67
CA GLU A 89 19.47 9.82 -4.11
C GLU A 89 18.29 10.46 -4.86
N PRO A 90 18.54 11.31 -5.87
CA PRO A 90 17.47 11.93 -6.63
C PRO A 90 16.73 10.91 -7.49
N VAL A 91 15.41 11.03 -7.56
CA VAL A 91 14.54 10.22 -8.40
C VAL A 91 14.37 10.92 -9.75
N LEU A 92 14.82 10.27 -10.82
CA LEU A 92 14.79 10.82 -12.17
C LEU A 92 13.68 10.18 -13.05
N VAL A 93 12.87 9.31 -12.46
CA VAL A 93 11.79 8.58 -13.15
C VAL A 93 10.44 8.89 -12.51
N ASP A 94 9.38 8.73 -13.28
CA ASP A 94 8.02 9.01 -12.83
C ASP A 94 7.53 8.01 -11.79
N ASP A 95 7.87 6.74 -11.99
CA ASP A 95 7.55 5.62 -11.10
C ASP A 95 8.83 4.94 -10.61
N PRO A 96 9.37 5.34 -9.44
CA PRO A 96 10.59 4.75 -8.89
C PRO A 96 10.43 3.29 -8.45
N TRP A 97 9.20 2.81 -8.29
CA TRP A 97 8.92 1.45 -7.84
C TRP A 97 8.63 0.48 -8.99
N GLY A 98 8.26 0.99 -10.17
CA GLY A 98 7.92 0.19 -11.35
C GLY A 98 6.59 -0.56 -11.25
N TYR A 99 5.73 -0.24 -10.29
CA TYR A 99 4.44 -0.90 -10.05
C TYR A 99 3.25 0.05 -10.11
N GLY A 100 3.48 1.30 -10.50
CA GLY A 100 2.46 2.34 -10.58
C GLY A 100 1.41 2.03 -11.64
N ASN A 101 0.14 2.01 -11.24
CA ASN A 101 -0.98 1.82 -12.16
C ASN A 101 -1.76 3.11 -12.38
N SER A 102 -1.92 3.90 -11.32
CA SER A 102 -2.71 5.12 -11.30
C SER A 102 -1.96 6.33 -11.84
N LEU A 103 -2.70 7.39 -12.13
CA LEU A 103 -2.23 8.56 -12.86
C LEU A 103 -1.11 9.33 -12.15
N GLU A 104 -1.06 9.30 -10.82
CA GLU A 104 0.03 9.92 -10.05
C GLU A 104 1.43 9.37 -10.36
N TRP A 105 1.52 8.15 -10.89
CA TRP A 105 2.78 7.52 -11.32
C TRP A 105 3.15 7.82 -12.78
N ALA A 106 2.34 8.65 -13.45
CA ALA A 106 2.58 9.13 -14.81
C ALA A 106 3.04 10.61 -14.82
N THR A 107 3.55 11.10 -13.70
CA THR A 107 4.13 12.44 -13.60
C THR A 107 5.45 12.41 -12.84
N SER A 108 6.27 13.45 -13.01
CA SER A 108 7.62 13.54 -12.42
C SER A 108 7.63 13.45 -10.88
N CYS A 109 8.80 13.17 -10.31
CA CYS A 109 9.07 13.16 -8.88
C CYS A 109 10.06 14.29 -8.52
N PRO A 110 9.63 15.38 -7.86
CA PRO A 110 8.25 15.73 -7.46
C PRO A 110 7.38 16.14 -8.65
N PRO A 111 6.03 16.12 -8.50
CA PRO A 111 5.14 16.58 -9.56
C PRO A 111 5.27 18.09 -9.78
N PRO A 112 5.05 18.61 -11.02
CA PRO A 112 5.04 20.03 -11.30
C PRO A 112 3.85 20.74 -10.61
N ARG A 113 3.86 22.07 -10.63
CA ARG A 113 2.87 22.89 -9.90
C ARG A 113 1.39 22.55 -10.19
N HIS A 114 1.10 22.10 -11.40
CA HIS A 114 -0.25 21.70 -11.83
C HIS A 114 -0.39 20.18 -11.99
N ASN A 115 0.45 19.38 -11.32
CA ASN A 115 0.54 17.94 -11.33
C ASN A 115 1.07 17.32 -12.63
N PHE A 116 0.79 17.92 -13.78
CA PHE A 116 1.25 17.44 -15.09
C PHE A 116 1.74 18.61 -15.94
N THR A 117 2.83 18.43 -16.68
CA THR A 117 3.24 19.31 -17.79
C THR A 117 2.39 19.04 -19.02
N GLU A 118 2.16 17.75 -19.30
CA GLU A 118 1.26 17.28 -20.35
C GLU A 118 0.40 16.14 -19.76
N LEU A 119 -0.91 16.23 -19.94
CA LEU A 119 -1.82 15.21 -19.43
C LEU A 119 -1.68 13.95 -20.30
N PRO A 120 -1.28 12.79 -19.75
CA PRO A 120 -1.18 11.56 -20.50
C PRO A 120 -2.56 11.11 -20.99
N ARG A 121 -2.59 10.35 -22.09
CA ARG A 121 -3.83 9.86 -22.67
C ARG A 121 -4.41 8.78 -21.78
N ILE A 122 -5.55 9.06 -21.16
CA ILE A 122 -6.24 8.11 -20.27
C ILE A 122 -7.18 7.25 -21.11
N ARG A 123 -6.94 5.93 -21.16
CA ARG A 123 -7.74 4.95 -21.92
C ARG A 123 -8.30 3.82 -21.06
N SER A 124 -7.82 3.69 -19.82
CA SER A 124 -8.24 2.64 -18.89
C SER A 124 -8.13 3.11 -17.44
N GLU A 125 -8.46 2.25 -16.50
CA GLU A 125 -8.31 2.46 -15.06
C GLU A 125 -6.83 2.43 -14.60
N ARG A 126 -5.90 2.03 -15.49
CA ARG A 126 -4.47 1.88 -15.19
C ARG A 126 -3.60 2.70 -16.15
N PRO A 127 -3.75 4.02 -16.19
CA PRO A 127 -3.11 4.86 -17.21
C PRO A 127 -1.59 4.86 -17.13
N ALA A 128 -1.00 4.82 -15.93
CA ALA A 128 0.46 4.75 -15.79
C ALA A 128 1.01 3.38 -16.25
N PHE A 129 0.32 2.29 -15.99
CA PHE A 129 0.70 0.96 -16.48
C PHE A 129 0.68 0.90 -18.02
N GLU A 130 -0.34 1.47 -18.66
CA GLU A 130 -0.40 1.53 -20.13
C GLU A 130 0.74 2.37 -20.73
N LEU A 131 1.13 3.45 -20.04
CA LEU A 131 2.21 4.32 -20.48
C LEU A 131 3.58 3.62 -20.37
N HIS A 132 3.83 2.92 -19.25
CA HIS A 132 5.13 2.31 -18.96
C HIS A 132 5.31 0.95 -19.67
N TYR A 133 4.21 0.22 -19.93
CA TYR A 133 4.25 -1.13 -20.49
C TYR A 133 3.34 -1.32 -21.72
N PRO A 134 3.48 -0.49 -22.78
CA PRO A 134 2.58 -0.54 -23.95
C PRO A 134 2.55 -1.92 -24.62
N HIS A 135 3.68 -2.60 -24.69
CA HIS A 135 3.78 -3.94 -25.30
C HIS A 135 2.99 -5.02 -24.55
N MET A 136 2.85 -4.90 -23.23
CA MET A 136 2.03 -5.82 -22.44
C MET A 136 0.55 -5.56 -22.65
N VAL A 137 0.17 -4.29 -22.75
CA VAL A 137 -1.22 -3.89 -23.02
C VAL A 137 -1.68 -4.39 -24.40
N ASP A 138 -0.84 -4.27 -25.40
CA ASP A 138 -1.17 -4.75 -26.75
C ASP A 138 -1.32 -6.27 -26.80
N ARG A 139 -0.48 -7.02 -26.07
CA ARG A 139 -0.66 -8.48 -25.89
C ARG A 139 -2.00 -8.83 -25.25
N MET A 140 -2.32 -8.20 -24.11
CA MET A 140 -3.58 -8.46 -23.41
C MET A 140 -4.80 -8.12 -24.28
N ARG A 141 -4.72 -7.07 -25.08
CA ARG A 141 -5.79 -6.72 -26.04
C ARG A 141 -5.93 -7.77 -27.15
N ALA A 142 -4.83 -8.22 -27.70
CA ALA A 142 -4.83 -9.28 -28.73
C ALA A 142 -5.43 -10.58 -28.19
N GLU A 143 -5.05 -11.01 -26.99
CA GLU A 143 -5.60 -12.19 -26.32
C GLU A 143 -7.09 -12.04 -26.01
N ALA A 144 -7.54 -10.87 -25.57
CA ALA A 144 -8.95 -10.58 -25.32
C ALA A 144 -9.80 -10.62 -26.62
N HIS A 145 -9.24 -10.19 -27.74
CA HIS A 145 -9.90 -10.31 -29.06
C HIS A 145 -10.01 -11.75 -29.50
N ILE A 146 -8.98 -12.57 -29.32
CA ILE A 146 -9.00 -13.99 -29.65
C ILE A 146 -10.02 -14.74 -28.80
N GLY A 147 -10.06 -14.46 -27.48
CA GLY A 147 -11.02 -15.08 -26.56
C GLY A 147 -12.47 -14.74 -26.87
N ARG A 148 -12.76 -13.54 -27.37
CA ARG A 148 -14.12 -13.15 -27.85
C ARG A 148 -14.49 -13.81 -29.16
N ALA A 149 -13.52 -14.05 -30.01
CA ALA A 149 -13.76 -14.73 -31.29
C ALA A 149 -14.04 -16.25 -31.14
N HIS A 150 -13.59 -16.85 -30.02
CA HIS A 150 -13.77 -18.27 -29.69
C HIS A 150 -14.75 -18.52 -28.52
N GLY A 151 -15.38 -17.48 -27.97
CA GLY A 151 -16.45 -17.62 -26.99
C GLY A 151 -17.64 -18.37 -27.56
N PRO A 152 -18.37 -19.20 -26.79
CA PRO A 152 -19.58 -19.87 -27.24
C PRO A 152 -20.53 -18.79 -27.73
N GLY A 153 -20.91 -18.91 -28.97
CA GLY A 153 -21.82 -17.97 -29.63
C GLY A 153 -23.03 -17.72 -28.73
N HIS A 154 -23.26 -16.45 -28.42
CA HIS A 154 -24.48 -16.02 -27.76
C HIS A 154 -25.62 -16.37 -28.70
N GLY A 155 -26.20 -17.57 -28.49
CA GLY A 155 -27.33 -18.02 -29.25
C GLY A 155 -28.40 -16.95 -29.20
N ASP A 156 -28.84 -16.56 -30.38
CA ASP A 156 -29.91 -15.63 -30.66
C ASP A 156 -31.19 -16.02 -29.88
N VAL A 157 -31.37 -15.50 -28.64
CA VAL A 157 -32.55 -15.73 -27.79
C VAL A 157 -33.67 -14.73 -28.12
N THR A 158 -33.60 -14.04 -29.25
CA THR A 158 -34.62 -13.06 -29.65
C THR A 158 -35.36 -13.45 -30.93
N ARG A 159 -35.93 -14.70 -30.98
CA ARG A 159 -36.84 -15.05 -32.08
C ARG A 159 -37.87 -16.13 -31.77
N GLN A 160 -38.41 -16.14 -30.53
CA GLN A 160 -39.46 -17.12 -30.21
C GLN A 160 -40.73 -16.53 -29.56
N ASP A 161 -40.84 -15.23 -29.35
CA ASP A 161 -42.01 -14.64 -28.66
C ASP A 161 -43.02 -13.96 -29.60
N ASP A 162 -42.78 -13.90 -30.90
CA ASP A 162 -43.70 -13.21 -31.84
C ASP A 162 -44.69 -14.12 -32.60
N GLN A 163 -44.77 -15.41 -32.29
CA GLN A 163 -45.73 -16.32 -32.96
C GLN A 163 -46.92 -16.78 -32.12
N ASN A 164 -47.06 -16.33 -30.87
CA ASN A 164 -48.16 -16.82 -30.03
C ASN A 164 -49.23 -15.76 -29.68
N VAL A 165 -49.37 -14.68 -30.47
CA VAL A 165 -50.42 -13.68 -30.28
C VAL A 165 -51.23 -13.50 -31.59
N ARG A 166 -51.60 -14.61 -32.24
CA ARG A 166 -52.68 -14.64 -33.27
C ARG A 166 -53.28 -16.02 -33.33
N THR A 167 -54.17 -16.35 -32.42
CA THR A 167 -55.36 -17.18 -32.63
C THR A 167 -56.35 -16.83 -31.49
#